data_e2ce09e57913255d4d9d128f407f3a8b
#
_entry.id   e2ce09e57913255d4d9d128f407f3a8b
#
_cell.length_a   1.000
_cell.length_b   1.000
_cell.length_c   1.000
_cell.angle_alpha   90.00
_cell.angle_beta   90.00
_cell.angle_gamma   90.00
#
_symmetry.space_group_name_H-M   'P 1'
#
loop_
_entity.id
_entity.type
_entity.pdbx_description
1 polymer ?
#
loop_
_entity_poly.entity_id
_entity_poly.type
_entity_poly.pdbx_seq_one_letter_code
_entity_poly.pdbx_strand_id
1 'polypeptide(L)'
;MNKALIITPTGRPIYHHEDYDKDNHWRFTKPERTYETCVVVYNDFQPEPGTYDYIIRRKGLKWNLAPEVSKIINWQDYDYIGVWDDDYATDIKSVNLALSYARRYDFRLFQQATTSFQTYDCLKHNPEFAFTETNFIELGVPFFRNDIYRKVLRFLDAYKYEASDWGIDKVLCFYLQASAHVVHDCTVRHML
;
A
#
# COMPACT_ATOMS: atom_id res chain seq x y z
N MET A 1 1.11 -1.49 -20.35
CA MET A 1 0.23 -2.29 -19.47
C MET A 1 0.07 -1.51 -18.17
N ASN A 2 -1.16 -1.28 -17.73
CA ASN A 2 -1.39 -0.61 -16.45
C ASN A 2 -1.26 -1.66 -15.33
N LYS A 3 -0.13 -1.68 -14.65
CA LYS A 3 0.16 -2.63 -13.58
C LYS A 3 0.68 -1.87 -12.37
N ALA A 4 0.20 -2.21 -11.17
CA ALA A 4 0.69 -1.63 -9.93
C ALA A 4 1.69 -2.57 -9.23
N LEU A 5 2.51 -2.03 -8.32
CA LEU A 5 3.42 -2.76 -7.44
C LEU A 5 3.05 -2.47 -6.00
N ILE A 6 2.89 -3.49 -5.16
CA ILE A 6 2.76 -3.34 -3.71
C ILE A 6 4.03 -3.85 -3.04
N ILE A 7 4.72 -2.96 -2.33
CA ILE A 7 5.90 -3.26 -1.52
C ILE A 7 5.43 -3.43 -0.08
N THR A 8 5.71 -4.58 0.54
CA THR A 8 5.33 -4.85 1.92
C THR A 8 6.46 -5.51 2.70
N PRO A 9 7.00 -4.88 3.75
CA PRO A 9 7.87 -5.58 4.69
C PRO A 9 7.06 -6.58 5.49
N THR A 10 7.60 -7.77 5.70
CA THR A 10 6.95 -8.79 6.51
C THR A 10 7.96 -9.66 7.27
N GLY A 11 7.54 -10.12 8.44
CA GLY A 11 8.29 -11.06 9.27
C GLY A 11 7.42 -12.18 9.83
N ARG A 12 6.20 -12.35 9.29
CA ARG A 12 5.15 -13.21 9.83
C ARG A 12 4.19 -13.73 8.75
N PRO A 13 3.38 -14.77 9.06
CA PRO A 13 2.33 -15.26 8.17
C PRO A 13 1.29 -14.20 7.83
N ILE A 14 0.52 -14.47 6.77
CA ILE A 14 -0.57 -13.61 6.31
C ILE A 14 -1.71 -13.62 7.35
N TYR A 15 -2.23 -12.44 7.65
CA TYR A 15 -3.46 -12.29 8.42
C TYR A 15 -4.70 -12.41 7.52
N HIS A 16 -5.66 -13.19 7.96
CA HIS A 16 -6.97 -13.33 7.33
C HIS A 16 -8.07 -12.77 8.24
N HIS A 17 -9.11 -12.23 7.64
CA HIS A 17 -10.31 -11.79 8.33
C HIS A 17 -11.55 -12.30 7.61
N GLU A 18 -12.60 -12.65 8.35
CA GLU A 18 -13.84 -13.25 7.81
C GLU A 18 -14.60 -12.37 6.82
N ASP A 19 -14.40 -11.05 6.88
CA ASP A 19 -15.00 -10.09 5.94
C ASP A 19 -14.39 -10.20 4.52
N TYR A 20 -13.27 -10.91 4.33
CA TYR A 20 -12.55 -10.98 3.07
C TYR A 20 -12.30 -12.42 2.64
N ASP A 21 -12.27 -12.63 1.34
CA ASP A 21 -11.98 -13.94 0.75
C ASP A 21 -10.53 -14.35 1.05
N LYS A 22 -10.38 -15.30 2.02
CA LYS A 22 -9.07 -15.81 2.44
C LYS A 22 -8.30 -16.52 1.32
N ASP A 23 -9.02 -17.15 0.38
CA ASP A 23 -8.42 -17.89 -0.74
C ASP A 23 -7.96 -16.95 -1.86
N ASN A 24 -8.40 -15.69 -1.81
CA ASN A 24 -8.02 -14.60 -2.71
C ASN A 24 -7.43 -13.40 -1.94
N HIS A 25 -6.71 -13.66 -0.85
CA HIS A 25 -6.00 -12.62 -0.10
C HIS A 25 -5.11 -11.80 -1.05
N TRP A 26 -5.02 -10.49 -0.83
CA TRP A 26 -4.33 -9.55 -1.72
C TRP A 26 -2.87 -9.89 -2.03
N ARG A 27 -2.20 -10.66 -1.19
CA ARG A 27 -0.80 -11.09 -1.40
C ARG A 27 -0.67 -12.25 -2.40
N PHE A 28 -1.70 -13.08 -2.58
CA PHE A 28 -1.61 -14.26 -3.42
C PHE A 28 -1.40 -13.90 -4.90
N THR A 29 -0.52 -14.64 -5.56
CA THR A 29 -0.34 -14.54 -7.00
C THR A 29 -1.47 -15.27 -7.71
N LYS A 30 -2.36 -14.51 -8.36
CA LYS A 30 -3.53 -15.01 -9.11
C LYS A 30 -3.65 -14.32 -10.46
N PRO A 31 -4.21 -14.99 -11.49
CA PRO A 31 -4.33 -14.43 -12.85
C PRO A 31 -5.14 -13.15 -12.94
N GLU A 32 -6.18 -13.00 -12.12
CA GLU A 32 -7.07 -11.83 -12.08
C GLU A 32 -6.46 -10.59 -11.44
N ARG A 33 -5.31 -10.72 -10.81
CA ARG A 33 -4.65 -9.62 -10.10
C ARG A 33 -4.05 -8.60 -11.07
N THR A 34 -4.33 -7.32 -10.85
CA THR A 34 -3.86 -6.20 -11.69
C THR A 34 -2.63 -5.49 -11.13
N TYR A 35 -1.92 -6.14 -10.21
CA TYR A 35 -0.72 -5.63 -9.53
C TYR A 35 0.25 -6.76 -9.24
N GLU A 36 1.49 -6.43 -8.94
CA GLU A 36 2.51 -7.34 -8.42
C GLU A 36 2.79 -7.04 -6.95
N THR A 37 3.30 -8.04 -6.23
CA THR A 37 3.70 -7.91 -4.83
C THR A 37 5.19 -8.16 -4.66
N CYS A 38 5.86 -7.24 -3.96
CA CYS A 38 7.23 -7.39 -3.51
C CYS A 38 7.24 -7.50 -1.98
N VAL A 39 7.55 -8.66 -1.45
CA VAL A 39 7.71 -8.83 -0.01
C VAL A 39 9.16 -8.61 0.39
N VAL A 40 9.36 -7.78 1.42
CA VAL A 40 10.67 -7.53 2.02
C VAL A 40 10.75 -8.22 3.37
N VAL A 41 11.41 -9.37 3.41
CA VAL A 41 11.54 -10.17 4.62
C VAL A 41 12.68 -9.63 5.47
N TYR A 42 12.36 -9.19 6.69
CA TYR A 42 13.33 -8.53 7.59
C TYR A 42 13.87 -9.43 8.71
N ASN A 43 13.39 -10.68 8.82
CA ASN A 43 13.82 -11.69 9.79
C ASN A 43 13.98 -13.07 9.12
N ASP A 44 13.93 -14.15 9.89
CA ASP A 44 14.09 -15.52 9.40
C ASP A 44 12.79 -16.16 8.86
N PHE A 45 11.69 -15.39 8.78
CA PHE A 45 10.43 -15.85 8.21
C PHE A 45 10.63 -16.36 6.77
N GLN A 46 10.00 -17.50 6.46
CA GLN A 46 10.02 -18.10 5.13
C GLN A 46 8.65 -17.90 4.48
N PRO A 47 8.55 -17.01 3.48
CA PRO A 47 7.32 -16.85 2.70
C PRO A 47 6.95 -18.15 1.97
N GLU A 48 5.66 -18.45 1.89
CA GLU A 48 5.17 -19.60 1.14
C GLU A 48 5.48 -19.43 -0.36
N PRO A 49 5.99 -20.47 -1.03
CA PRO A 49 6.25 -20.43 -2.48
C PRO A 49 4.97 -20.08 -3.27
N GLY A 50 5.12 -19.23 -4.31
CA GLY A 50 4.01 -18.83 -5.18
C GLY A 50 3.08 -17.77 -4.60
N THR A 51 3.37 -17.26 -3.40
CA THR A 51 2.56 -16.21 -2.77
C THR A 51 2.89 -14.81 -3.31
N TYR A 52 4.13 -14.58 -3.73
CA TYR A 52 4.65 -13.26 -4.11
C TYR A 52 5.36 -13.30 -5.47
N ASP A 53 5.39 -12.17 -6.18
CA ASP A 53 6.17 -12.04 -7.42
C ASP A 53 7.64 -11.81 -7.14
N TYR A 54 7.95 -11.04 -6.07
CA TYR A 54 9.32 -10.74 -5.65
C TYR A 54 9.49 -10.98 -4.16
N ILE A 55 10.61 -11.58 -3.79
CA ILE A 55 11.04 -11.75 -2.41
C ILE A 55 12.43 -11.13 -2.25
N ILE A 56 12.53 -10.12 -1.39
CA ILE A 56 13.78 -9.43 -1.07
C ILE A 56 14.05 -9.63 0.43
N ARG A 57 15.30 -9.94 0.79
CA ARG A 57 15.69 -10.05 2.22
C ARG A 57 16.50 -8.82 2.60
N ARG A 58 15.92 -7.97 3.48
CA ARG A 58 16.55 -6.74 3.98
C ARG A 58 15.99 -6.39 5.35
N LYS A 59 16.86 -5.92 6.25
CA LYS A 59 16.46 -5.33 7.54
C LYS A 59 16.30 -3.83 7.37
N GLY A 60 15.29 -3.26 8.02
CA GLY A 60 15.01 -1.82 8.02
C GLY A 60 13.56 -1.52 8.35
N LEU A 61 13.29 -0.25 8.57
CA LEU A 61 11.92 0.28 8.69
C LEU A 61 11.26 0.33 7.31
N LYS A 62 9.95 0.19 7.27
CA LYS A 62 9.15 0.13 6.02
C LYS A 62 9.53 1.22 5.02
N TRP A 63 9.56 2.46 5.46
CA TRP A 63 9.84 3.60 4.58
C TRP A 63 11.31 3.73 4.17
N ASN A 64 12.24 3.14 4.91
CA ASN A 64 13.63 3.02 4.50
C ASN A 64 13.83 1.88 3.49
N LEU A 65 12.96 0.86 3.51
CA LEU A 65 13.03 -0.28 2.58
C LEU A 65 12.47 0.07 1.19
N ALA A 66 11.50 0.99 1.07
CA ALA A 66 10.92 1.38 -0.21
C ALA A 66 11.96 1.92 -1.22
N PRO A 67 12.90 2.83 -0.86
CA PRO A 67 14.00 3.23 -1.74
C PRO A 67 14.94 2.07 -2.10
N GLU A 68 15.22 1.14 -1.18
CA GLU A 68 16.10 -0.01 -1.45
C GLU A 68 15.47 -0.97 -2.47
N VAL A 69 14.16 -1.26 -2.34
CA VAL A 69 13.40 -2.04 -3.34
C VAL A 69 13.43 -1.34 -4.70
N SER A 70 13.29 -0.02 -4.72
CA SER A 70 13.29 0.79 -5.94
C SER A 70 14.62 0.80 -6.71
N LYS A 71 15.71 0.35 -6.09
CA LYS A 71 17.00 0.11 -6.77
C LYS A 71 17.10 -1.27 -7.43
N ILE A 72 16.23 -2.21 -7.01
CA ILE A 72 16.24 -3.60 -7.46
C ILE A 72 15.16 -3.84 -8.51
N ILE A 73 13.95 -3.33 -8.25
CA ILE A 73 12.78 -3.44 -9.14
C ILE A 73 12.65 -2.12 -9.91
N ASN A 74 12.49 -2.19 -11.22
CA ASN A 74 12.21 -1.01 -12.03
C ASN A 74 10.77 -0.52 -11.78
N TRP A 75 10.59 0.24 -10.72
CA TRP A 75 9.28 0.78 -10.33
C TRP A 75 8.65 1.70 -11.39
N GLN A 76 9.43 2.20 -12.35
CA GLN A 76 8.95 3.05 -13.44
C GLN A 76 8.06 2.29 -14.43
N ASP A 77 8.10 0.97 -14.42
CA ASP A 77 7.24 0.11 -15.24
C ASP A 77 5.81 -0.01 -14.69
N TYR A 78 5.55 0.55 -13.50
CA TYR A 78 4.26 0.50 -12.80
C TYR A 78 3.59 1.87 -12.81
N ASP A 79 2.25 1.88 -12.99
CA ASP A 79 1.46 3.11 -12.92
C ASP A 79 1.23 3.59 -11.48
N TYR A 80 1.09 2.64 -10.54
CA TYR A 80 0.95 2.88 -9.11
C TYR A 80 1.89 2.03 -8.27
N ILE A 81 2.40 2.60 -7.19
CA ILE A 81 3.21 1.90 -6.19
C ILE A 81 2.55 2.02 -4.83
N GLY A 82 2.24 0.89 -4.21
CA GLY A 82 1.80 0.78 -2.82
C GLY A 82 2.98 0.51 -1.90
N VAL A 83 2.97 1.10 -0.71
CA VAL A 83 3.93 0.79 0.38
C VAL A 83 3.12 0.41 1.60
N TRP A 84 2.87 -0.87 1.79
CA TRP A 84 1.86 -1.40 2.69
C TRP A 84 2.44 -2.08 3.92
N ASP A 85 1.73 -2.01 5.03
CA ASP A 85 2.01 -2.85 6.20
C ASP A 85 1.49 -4.28 6.00
N ASP A 86 2.08 -5.23 6.72
CA ASP A 86 1.74 -6.65 6.57
C ASP A 86 0.55 -7.11 7.42
N ASP A 87 -0.01 -6.24 8.23
CA ASP A 87 -1.11 -6.49 9.16
C ASP A 87 -2.46 -5.93 8.68
N TYR A 88 -2.60 -5.74 7.38
CA TYR A 88 -3.87 -5.38 6.76
C TYR A 88 -4.48 -6.56 6.00
N ALA A 89 -5.74 -6.88 6.33
CA ALA A 89 -6.54 -7.86 5.61
C ALA A 89 -7.41 -7.18 4.55
N THR A 90 -7.36 -7.69 3.34
CA THR A 90 -8.25 -7.38 2.21
C THR A 90 -8.07 -8.46 1.14
N ASP A 91 -8.87 -8.44 0.09
CA ASP A 91 -8.79 -9.40 -1.01
C ASP A 91 -8.38 -8.76 -2.34
N ILE A 92 -8.05 -9.60 -3.32
CA ILE A 92 -7.62 -9.19 -4.66
C ILE A 92 -8.70 -8.33 -5.34
N LYS A 93 -9.99 -8.68 -5.19
CA LYS A 93 -11.10 -7.94 -5.80
C LYS A 93 -11.15 -6.51 -5.28
N SER A 94 -11.00 -6.32 -3.98
CA SER A 94 -10.98 -5.00 -3.32
C SER A 94 -9.80 -4.15 -3.79
N VAL A 95 -8.60 -4.73 -3.88
CA VAL A 95 -7.41 -4.00 -4.39
C VAL A 95 -7.58 -3.64 -5.87
N ASN A 96 -8.03 -4.58 -6.70
CA ASN A 96 -8.30 -4.31 -8.12
C ASN A 96 -9.32 -3.19 -8.32
N LEU A 97 -10.38 -3.18 -7.49
CA LEU A 97 -11.41 -2.15 -7.54
C LEU A 97 -10.83 -0.77 -7.17
N ALA A 98 -10.04 -0.67 -6.09
CA ALA A 98 -9.36 0.57 -5.71
C ALA A 98 -8.47 1.11 -6.84
N LEU A 99 -7.66 0.24 -7.45
CA LEU A 99 -6.81 0.60 -8.59
C LEU A 99 -7.62 1.01 -9.83
N SER A 100 -8.80 0.41 -10.06
CA SER A 100 -9.67 0.80 -11.17
C SER A 100 -10.23 2.21 -10.99
N TYR A 101 -10.64 2.57 -9.77
CA TYR A 101 -11.03 3.94 -9.42
C TYR A 101 -9.88 4.92 -9.65
N ALA A 102 -8.71 4.59 -9.15
CA ALA A 102 -7.53 5.44 -9.28
C ALA A 102 -7.17 5.71 -10.75
N ARG A 103 -7.24 4.70 -11.62
CA ARG A 103 -6.99 4.83 -13.06
C ARG A 103 -8.08 5.62 -13.76
N ARG A 104 -9.35 5.39 -13.41
CA ARG A 104 -10.50 6.07 -14.03
C ARG A 104 -10.56 7.55 -13.70
N TYR A 105 -10.25 7.93 -12.47
CA TYR A 105 -10.37 9.30 -11.96
C TYR A 105 -9.02 9.99 -11.78
N ASP A 106 -7.93 9.37 -12.25
CA ASP A 106 -6.55 9.89 -12.20
C ASP A 106 -6.08 10.28 -10.79
N PHE A 107 -6.38 9.43 -9.79
CA PHE A 107 -5.93 9.67 -8.43
C PHE A 107 -4.40 9.68 -8.36
N ARG A 108 -3.85 10.68 -7.71
CA ARG A 108 -2.40 10.80 -7.54
C ARG A 108 -1.90 10.08 -6.29
N LEU A 109 -2.75 10.02 -5.28
CA LEU A 109 -2.51 9.44 -3.98
C LEU A 109 -3.84 8.91 -3.45
N PHE A 110 -3.89 7.65 -3.01
CA PHE A 110 -5.14 7.06 -2.51
C PHE A 110 -4.89 5.88 -1.58
N GLN A 111 -5.91 5.51 -0.86
CA GLN A 111 -6.03 4.27 -0.10
C GLN A 111 -7.47 3.74 -0.13
N GLN A 112 -7.65 2.48 0.25
CA GLN A 112 -8.96 1.93 0.56
C GLN A 112 -9.46 2.52 1.89
N ALA A 113 -10.78 2.63 2.03
CA ALA A 113 -11.38 2.95 3.33
C ALA A 113 -11.16 1.82 4.33
N THR A 114 -11.05 2.16 5.61
CA THR A 114 -10.85 1.17 6.66
C THR A 114 -12.13 0.87 7.42
N THR A 115 -12.32 -0.41 7.74
CA THR A 115 -13.40 -0.88 8.64
C THR A 115 -12.92 -1.11 10.06
N SER A 116 -11.62 -1.00 10.33
CA SER A 116 -11.04 -1.13 11.66
C SER A 116 -11.35 0.07 12.54
N PHE A 117 -11.09 -0.08 13.83
CA PHE A 117 -11.04 1.07 14.74
C PHE A 117 -9.86 1.96 14.31
N GLN A 118 -10.19 3.15 13.82
CA GLN A 118 -9.23 4.11 13.31
C GLN A 118 -9.23 5.40 14.11
N THR A 119 -8.05 6.02 14.17
CA THR A 119 -7.86 7.33 14.81
C THR A 119 -8.43 8.48 13.97
N TYR A 120 -8.50 8.29 12.64
CA TYR A 120 -8.85 9.36 11.70
C TYR A 120 -10.19 9.09 11.01
N ASP A 121 -11.19 9.92 11.30
CA ASP A 121 -12.54 9.75 10.75
C ASP A 121 -12.60 9.85 9.22
N CYS A 122 -11.71 10.63 8.60
CA CYS A 122 -11.66 10.79 7.15
C CYS A 122 -11.23 9.51 6.41
N LEU A 123 -10.72 8.49 7.10
CA LEU A 123 -10.31 7.23 6.51
C LEU A 123 -11.31 6.09 6.76
N LYS A 124 -12.29 6.31 7.63
CA LYS A 124 -13.32 5.30 7.93
C LYS A 124 -14.21 5.08 6.72
N HIS A 125 -14.64 3.83 6.57
CA HIS A 125 -15.61 3.47 5.55
C HIS A 125 -16.92 4.27 5.72
N ASN A 126 -17.36 4.91 4.63
CA ASN A 126 -18.64 5.59 4.52
C ASN A 126 -19.40 5.08 3.29
N PRO A 127 -20.47 4.29 3.46
CA PRO A 127 -21.18 3.66 2.35
C PRO A 127 -21.99 4.65 1.47
N GLU A 128 -22.09 5.91 1.87
CA GLU A 128 -22.79 6.93 1.07
C GLU A 128 -21.96 7.44 -0.12
N PHE A 129 -20.66 7.16 -0.15
CA PHE A 129 -19.75 7.65 -1.17
C PHE A 129 -18.95 6.50 -1.79
N ALA A 130 -18.74 6.55 -3.09
CA ALA A 130 -17.81 5.65 -3.77
C ALA A 130 -16.35 5.98 -3.39
N PHE A 131 -16.04 7.27 -3.28
CA PHE A 131 -14.76 7.79 -2.78
C PHE A 131 -14.93 9.22 -2.25
N THR A 132 -13.99 9.64 -1.40
CA THR A 132 -13.88 11.01 -0.88
C THR A 132 -12.47 11.55 -1.08
N GLU A 133 -12.34 12.87 -1.16
CA GLU A 133 -11.05 13.56 -1.18
C GLU A 133 -10.69 14.05 0.23
N THR A 134 -9.41 13.95 0.58
CA THR A 134 -8.86 14.38 1.86
C THR A 134 -7.45 14.95 1.68
N ASN A 135 -6.96 15.68 2.66
CA ASN A 135 -5.57 16.15 2.72
C ASN A 135 -4.68 15.30 3.61
N PHE A 136 -5.14 14.11 3.97
CA PHE A 136 -4.43 13.17 4.85
C PHE A 136 -4.46 11.76 4.24
N ILE A 137 -3.38 11.02 4.42
CA ILE A 137 -3.29 9.59 4.11
C ILE A 137 -2.53 8.88 5.22
N GLU A 138 -3.05 7.75 5.66
CA GLU A 138 -2.34 6.92 6.62
C GLU A 138 -1.26 6.08 5.92
N LEU A 139 -0.18 5.78 6.66
CA LEU A 139 0.95 5.04 6.10
C LEU A 139 0.69 3.53 5.98
N GLY A 140 -0.45 3.03 6.44
CA GLY A 140 -0.76 1.60 6.46
C GLY A 140 -0.86 0.98 5.07
N VAL A 141 -1.67 1.56 4.18
CA VAL A 141 -1.97 1.01 2.85
C VAL A 141 -2.03 2.05 1.72
N PRO A 142 -1.11 3.04 1.68
CA PRO A 142 -1.14 4.07 0.66
C PRO A 142 -0.73 3.53 -0.70
N PHE A 143 -1.34 4.10 -1.76
CA PHE A 143 -0.90 4.00 -3.13
C PHE A 143 -0.49 5.36 -3.68
N PHE A 144 0.59 5.38 -4.43
CA PHE A 144 1.14 6.56 -5.09
C PHE A 144 1.17 6.34 -6.59
N ARG A 145 0.64 7.28 -7.37
CA ARG A 145 0.89 7.29 -8.81
C ARG A 145 2.40 7.45 -9.05
N ASN A 146 2.90 6.90 -10.14
CA ASN A 146 4.33 6.83 -10.43
C ASN A 146 5.06 8.19 -10.29
N ASP A 147 4.49 9.28 -10.81
CA ASP A 147 5.08 10.63 -10.69
C ASP A 147 5.13 11.14 -9.23
N ILE A 148 4.15 10.75 -8.41
CA ILE A 148 4.11 11.05 -6.98
C ILE A 148 5.11 10.19 -6.22
N TYR A 149 5.19 8.90 -6.55
CA TYR A 149 6.16 8.00 -5.90
C TYR A 149 7.61 8.48 -6.10
N ARG A 150 7.94 9.05 -7.26
CA ARG A 150 9.24 9.70 -7.48
C ARG A 150 9.52 10.82 -6.47
N LYS A 151 8.51 11.60 -6.09
CA LYS A 151 8.65 12.63 -5.05
C LYS A 151 8.80 12.01 -3.66
N VAL A 152 8.06 10.93 -3.38
CA VAL A 152 8.21 10.16 -2.13
C VAL A 152 9.64 9.65 -1.99
N LEU A 153 10.23 9.06 -3.02
CA LEU A 153 11.62 8.59 -2.98
C LEU A 153 12.60 9.72 -2.67
N ARG A 154 12.42 10.91 -3.26
CA ARG A 154 13.26 12.09 -2.95
C ARG A 154 13.07 12.57 -1.52
N PHE A 155 11.85 12.54 -1.02
CA PHE A 155 11.55 12.88 0.37
C PHE A 155 12.27 11.91 1.32
N LEU A 156 12.17 10.61 1.08
CA LEU A 156 12.80 9.58 1.90
C LEU A 156 14.33 9.61 1.83
N ASP A 157 14.90 9.99 0.69
CA ASP A 157 16.36 10.15 0.54
C ASP A 157 16.89 11.35 1.34
N ALA A 158 16.11 12.44 1.38
CA ALA A 158 16.44 13.63 2.18
C ALA A 158 16.25 13.40 3.69
N TYR A 159 15.25 12.62 4.08
CA TYR A 159 14.90 12.30 5.46
C TYR A 159 15.29 10.85 5.76
N LYS A 160 16.51 10.63 6.18
CA LYS A 160 16.94 9.31 6.66
C LYS A 160 16.39 9.09 8.07
N TYR A 161 15.28 8.38 8.15
CA TYR A 161 14.69 7.99 9.43
C TYR A 161 15.48 6.82 10.01
N GLU A 162 16.20 7.08 11.10
CA GLU A 162 16.99 6.05 11.78
C GLU A 162 16.19 5.28 12.84
N ALA A 163 15.13 5.87 13.39
CA ALA A 163 14.47 5.34 14.58
C ALA A 163 12.96 5.08 14.43
N SER A 164 12.24 5.77 13.55
CA SER A 164 10.78 5.65 13.45
C SER A 164 10.24 6.23 12.15
N ASP A 165 9.18 5.64 11.62
CA ASP A 165 8.39 6.15 10.49
C ASP A 165 7.27 7.11 10.93
N TRP A 166 7.17 7.41 12.22
CA TRP A 166 6.12 8.27 12.80
C TRP A 166 6.19 9.71 12.30
N GLY A 167 5.04 10.24 11.88
CA GLY A 167 4.91 11.63 11.46
C GLY A 167 5.06 11.87 9.96
N ILE A 168 5.47 10.88 9.16
CA ILE A 168 5.51 10.99 7.70
C ILE A 168 4.10 11.29 7.16
N ASP A 169 3.08 10.63 7.67
CA ASP A 169 1.66 10.81 7.36
C ASP A 169 1.20 12.26 7.54
N LYS A 170 1.70 12.96 8.56
CA LYS A 170 1.33 14.34 8.88
C LYS A 170 1.81 15.37 7.85
N VAL A 171 2.89 15.06 7.15
CA VAL A 171 3.54 16.03 6.23
C VAL A 171 3.45 15.61 4.78
N LEU A 172 3.09 14.34 4.52
CA LEU A 172 3.23 13.74 3.19
C LEU A 172 2.39 14.45 2.13
N CYS A 173 1.09 14.65 2.36
CA CYS A 173 0.20 15.34 1.41
C CYS A 173 0.66 16.77 1.15
N PHE A 174 1.10 17.48 2.18
CA PHE A 174 1.62 18.83 2.06
C PHE A 174 2.91 18.86 1.22
N TYR A 175 3.88 17.98 1.53
CA TYR A 175 5.13 17.90 0.78
C TYR A 175 4.90 17.52 -0.70
N LEU A 176 4.00 16.57 -0.95
CA LEU A 176 3.68 16.10 -2.29
C LEU A 176 2.86 17.10 -3.10
N GLN A 177 2.25 18.10 -2.44
CA GLN A 177 1.29 19.05 -3.03
C GLN A 177 0.19 18.28 -3.77
N ALA A 178 -0.37 17.26 -3.11
CA ALA A 178 -1.38 16.38 -3.65
C ALA A 178 -2.42 16.08 -2.57
N SER A 179 -3.70 16.19 -2.93
CA SER A 179 -4.77 15.59 -2.15
C SER A 179 -4.73 14.07 -2.26
N ALA A 180 -5.25 13.41 -1.25
CA ALA A 180 -5.45 11.97 -1.22
C ALA A 180 -6.92 11.62 -1.45
N HIS A 181 -7.18 10.40 -1.93
CA HIS A 181 -8.52 9.87 -2.08
C HIS A 181 -8.70 8.62 -1.22
N VAL A 182 -9.86 8.49 -0.61
CA VAL A 182 -10.28 7.30 0.14
C VAL A 182 -11.38 6.60 -0.64
N VAL A 183 -11.14 5.38 -1.09
CA VAL A 183 -12.11 4.60 -1.89
C VAL A 183 -12.97 3.78 -0.94
N HIS A 184 -14.28 4.08 -0.90
CA HIS A 184 -15.23 3.46 0.02
C HIS A 184 -15.93 2.22 -0.54
N ASP A 185 -16.00 2.06 -1.86
CA ASP A 185 -16.56 0.85 -2.50
C ASP A 185 -15.72 -0.42 -2.27
N CYS A 186 -14.54 -0.26 -1.69
CA CYS A 186 -13.67 -1.35 -1.26
C CYS A 186 -13.00 -0.98 0.05
N THR A 187 -12.81 -1.97 0.90
CA THR A 187 -12.32 -1.74 2.26
C THR A 187 -11.09 -2.59 2.57
N VAL A 188 -10.41 -2.16 3.60
CA VAL A 188 -9.29 -2.87 4.22
C VAL A 188 -9.46 -2.86 5.74
N ARG A 189 -8.97 -3.87 6.42
CA ARG A 189 -9.02 -3.97 7.88
C ARG A 189 -7.62 -4.10 8.48
N HIS A 190 -7.28 -3.21 9.38
CA HIS A 190 -6.10 -3.34 10.22
C HIS A 190 -6.35 -4.42 11.27
N MET A 191 -5.44 -5.36 11.45
CA MET A 191 -5.62 -6.58 12.23
C MET A 191 -5.05 -6.51 13.65
N LEU A 192 -4.48 -5.37 14.04
CA LEU A 192 -3.91 -5.16 15.38
C LEU A 192 -4.72 -4.16 16.18
#